data_54c3cc19fb08db4c3ecd7e896bbcd7dd
#
_entry.id   54c3cc19fb08db4c3ecd7e896bbcd7dd
#
_cell.length_a   1.000
_cell.length_b   1.000
_cell.length_c   1.000
_cell.angle_alpha   90.00
_cell.angle_beta   90.00
_cell.angle_gamma   90.00
#
_symmetry.space_group_name_H-M   'P 1'
#
loop_
_entity.id
_entity.type
_entity.pdbx_description
1 polymer ?
#
loop_
_entity_poly.entity_id
_entity_poly.type
_entity_poly.pdbx_seq_one_letter_code
_entity_poly.pdbx_strand_id
1 'polypeptide(L)'
;MSKVYGYCRVAFADEEAMTEQVRLVGDYCRDHGLKVDKYFCDNGASGLSMDRKGLNELLEVLQDGDTVVIRDIARLSRSCSQCLKLLEQMQDLDITITTIN
;
A
#
# COMPACT_ATOMS: atom_id res chain seq x y z
N MET A 1 15.93 -5.32 -10.32
CA MET A 1 16.12 -4.26 -9.31
C MET A 1 14.86 -4.10 -8.48
N SER A 2 15.05 -3.88 -7.20
CA SER A 2 13.92 -3.69 -6.29
C SER A 2 13.26 -2.33 -6.50
N LYS A 3 11.94 -2.31 -6.41
CA LYS A 3 11.18 -1.07 -6.52
C LYS A 3 10.47 -0.77 -5.21
N VAL A 4 10.11 0.49 -5.02
CA VAL A 4 9.36 0.95 -3.86
C VAL A 4 8.03 1.50 -4.35
N TYR A 5 6.95 0.96 -3.82
CA TYR A 5 5.59 1.39 -4.16
C TYR A 5 4.90 1.95 -2.92
N GLY A 6 4.10 2.98 -3.13
CA GLY A 6 3.22 3.49 -2.09
C GLY A 6 1.81 3.00 -2.33
N TYR A 7 1.12 2.58 -1.29
CA TYR A 7 -0.29 2.23 -1.39
C TYR A 7 -1.10 3.08 -0.41
N CYS A 8 -2.14 3.73 -0.91
CA CYS A 8 -3.00 4.61 -0.14
C CYS A 8 -4.46 4.24 -0.36
N ARG A 9 -5.24 4.25 0.71
CA ARG A 9 -6.67 3.96 0.64
C ARG A 9 -7.44 4.84 1.62
N VAL A 10 -8.56 5.37 1.15
CA VAL A 10 -9.55 6.02 2.02
C VAL A 10 -10.90 5.34 1.80
N ALA A 11 -11.63 5.08 2.90
CA ALA A 11 -12.88 4.34 2.87
C ALA A 11 -14.01 5.11 2.17
N PHE A 12 -14.04 6.43 2.36
CA PHE A 12 -15.01 7.31 1.71
C PHE A 12 -14.25 8.26 0.81
N ALA A 13 -14.73 8.47 -0.42
CA ALA A 13 -14.05 9.31 -1.41
C ALA A 13 -13.77 10.70 -0.83
N ASP A 14 -12.49 11.08 -0.79
CA ASP A 14 -12.04 12.35 -0.21
C ASP A 14 -10.68 12.70 -0.79
N GLU A 15 -10.67 13.67 -1.71
CA GLU A 15 -9.44 14.08 -2.39
C GLU A 15 -8.40 14.66 -1.43
N GLU A 16 -8.83 15.42 -0.43
CA GLU A 16 -7.90 16.00 0.54
C GLU A 16 -7.26 14.93 1.40
N ALA A 17 -8.06 13.97 1.88
CA ALA A 17 -7.55 12.87 2.69
C ALA A 17 -6.59 12.00 1.88
N MET A 18 -6.89 11.74 0.62
CA MET A 18 -6.02 10.97 -0.25
C MET A 18 -4.70 11.71 -0.50
N THR A 19 -4.77 13.01 -0.82
CA THR A 19 -3.59 13.84 -1.04
C THR A 19 -2.70 13.85 0.20
N GLU A 20 -3.29 13.99 1.38
CA GLU A 20 -2.55 13.99 2.64
C GLU A 20 -1.86 12.64 2.88
N GLN A 21 -2.55 11.55 2.58
CA GLN A 21 -1.97 10.21 2.75
C GLN A 21 -0.79 9.98 1.82
N VAL A 22 -0.91 10.40 0.55
CA VAL A 22 0.19 10.32 -0.41
C VAL A 22 1.38 11.16 0.06
N ARG A 23 1.10 12.36 0.58
CA ARG A 23 2.15 13.24 1.10
C ARG A 23 2.89 12.60 2.27
N LEU A 24 2.15 12.00 3.21
CA LEU A 24 2.75 11.32 4.37
C LEU A 24 3.67 10.18 3.94
N VAL A 25 3.21 9.36 2.99
CA VAL A 25 4.03 8.26 2.46
C VAL A 25 5.28 8.80 1.77
N GLY A 26 5.11 9.83 0.95
CA GLY A 26 6.24 10.43 0.23
C GLY A 26 7.27 11.05 1.17
N ASP A 27 6.81 11.77 2.19
CA ASP A 27 7.70 12.38 3.18
C ASP A 27 8.48 11.31 3.96
N TYR A 28 7.79 10.26 4.37
CA TYR A 28 8.44 9.14 5.07
C TYR A 28 9.53 8.52 4.19
N CYS A 29 9.22 8.24 2.94
CA CYS A 29 10.18 7.62 2.03
C CYS A 29 11.38 8.53 1.80
N ARG A 30 11.17 9.82 1.58
CA ARG A 30 12.25 10.78 1.41
C ARG A 30 13.16 10.80 2.63
N ASP A 31 12.57 10.82 3.83
CA ASP A 31 13.34 10.90 5.08
C ASP A 31 14.15 9.62 5.35
N HIS A 32 13.74 8.51 4.74
CA HIS A 32 14.41 7.21 4.88
C HIS A 32 15.24 6.82 3.66
N GLY A 33 15.48 7.77 2.75
CA GLY A 33 16.29 7.52 1.57
C GLY A 33 15.65 6.61 0.53
N LEU A 34 14.33 6.50 0.55
CA LEU A 34 13.59 5.68 -0.41
C LEU A 34 12.96 6.56 -1.48
N LYS A 35 13.00 6.09 -2.72
CA LYS A 35 12.35 6.77 -3.83
C LYS A 35 11.14 5.94 -4.28
N VAL A 36 9.95 6.51 -4.17
CA VAL A 36 8.73 5.83 -4.59
C VAL A 36 8.66 5.81 -6.11
N ASP A 37 8.58 4.62 -6.69
CA ASP A 37 8.48 4.43 -8.13
C ASP A 37 7.06 4.71 -8.63
N LYS A 38 6.05 4.31 -7.86
CA LYS A 38 4.66 4.54 -8.21
C LYS A 38 3.77 4.44 -6.99
N TYR A 39 2.71 5.25 -6.96
CA TYR A 39 1.65 5.16 -5.96
C TYR A 39 0.45 4.45 -6.55
N PHE A 40 -0.16 3.58 -5.76
CA PHE A 40 -1.43 2.93 -6.07
C PHE A 40 -2.46 3.41 -5.07
N CYS A 41 -3.58 3.93 -5.54
CA CYS A 41 -4.55 4.58 -4.66
C CYS A 41 -5.96 4.04 -4.91
N ASP A 42 -6.68 3.82 -3.81
CA ASP A 42 -8.10 3.45 -3.84
C ASP A 42 -8.88 4.51 -3.05
N ASN A 43 -9.46 5.45 -3.76
CA ASN A 43 -10.21 6.55 -3.15
C ASN A 43 -11.69 6.18 -3.11
N GLY A 44 -12.17 5.88 -1.91
CA GLY A 44 -13.57 5.47 -1.71
C GLY A 44 -13.74 3.96 -1.75
N ALA A 45 -12.76 3.19 -1.28
CA ALA A 45 -12.83 1.73 -1.28
C ALA A 45 -12.80 1.19 0.15
N SER A 46 -13.72 0.26 0.46
CA SER A 46 -13.79 -0.37 1.77
C SER A 46 -12.57 -1.25 2.05
N GLY A 47 -12.06 -1.19 3.29
CA GLY A 47 -10.99 -2.07 3.73
C GLY A 47 -11.44 -3.51 3.95
N LEU A 48 -12.76 -3.77 3.88
CA LEU A 48 -13.33 -5.11 4.02
C LEU A 48 -13.48 -5.81 2.68
N SER A 49 -13.34 -5.09 1.57
CA SER A 49 -13.42 -5.65 0.22
C SER A 49 -12.03 -5.81 -0.38
N MET A 50 -11.81 -6.92 -1.06
CA MET A 50 -10.58 -7.15 -1.83
C MET A 50 -10.73 -6.70 -3.29
N ASP A 51 -11.92 -6.28 -3.70
CA ASP A 51 -12.16 -5.78 -5.05
C ASP A 51 -11.81 -4.29 -5.11
N ARG A 52 -10.52 -4.01 -5.09
CA ARG A 52 -9.97 -2.66 -5.12
C ARG A 52 -8.98 -2.56 -6.27
N LYS A 53 -9.28 -1.66 -7.21
CA LYS A 53 -8.51 -1.53 -8.45
C LYS A 53 -7.03 -1.22 -8.17
N GLY A 54 -6.77 -0.26 -7.29
CA GLY A 54 -5.38 0.13 -6.97
C GLY A 54 -4.60 -1.00 -6.33
N LEU A 55 -5.20 -1.70 -5.36
CA LEU A 55 -4.56 -2.83 -4.72
C LEU A 55 -4.31 -3.96 -5.71
N ASN A 56 -5.29 -4.25 -6.57
CA ASN A 56 -5.15 -5.32 -7.55
C ASN A 56 -4.05 -5.01 -8.55
N GLU A 57 -3.94 -3.76 -9.01
CA GLU A 57 -2.86 -3.34 -9.89
C GLU A 57 -1.49 -3.47 -9.20
N LEU A 58 -1.40 -3.09 -7.93
CA LEU A 58 -0.17 -3.24 -7.16
C LEU A 58 0.26 -4.70 -7.08
N LEU A 59 -0.68 -5.59 -6.75
CA LEU A 59 -0.39 -7.02 -6.63
C LEU A 59 0.11 -7.62 -7.95
N GLU A 60 -0.38 -7.10 -9.08
CA GLU A 60 0.05 -7.58 -10.40
C GLU A 60 1.49 -7.20 -10.74
N VAL A 61 1.98 -6.07 -10.23
CA VAL A 61 3.32 -5.59 -10.59
C VAL A 61 4.39 -5.95 -9.57
N LEU A 62 4.00 -6.41 -8.38
CA LEU A 62 4.97 -6.75 -7.33
C LEU A 62 5.87 -7.90 -7.76
N GLN A 63 7.17 -7.75 -7.48
CA GLN A 63 8.19 -8.76 -7.77
C GLN A 63 9.08 -8.96 -6.54
N ASP A 64 9.88 -10.01 -6.57
CA ASP A 64 10.78 -10.35 -5.47
C ASP A 64 11.64 -9.15 -5.08
N GLY A 65 11.68 -8.88 -3.78
CA GLY A 65 12.54 -7.84 -3.23
C GLY A 65 11.93 -6.45 -3.23
N ASP A 66 10.72 -6.28 -3.75
CA ASP A 66 10.05 -4.97 -3.77
C ASP A 66 9.60 -4.58 -2.36
N THR A 67 9.38 -3.28 -2.17
CA THR A 67 8.89 -2.71 -0.90
C THR A 67 7.58 -1.99 -1.14
N VAL A 68 6.62 -2.21 -0.23
CA VAL A 68 5.36 -1.47 -0.23
C VAL A 68 5.30 -0.64 1.04
N VAL A 69 5.11 0.67 0.90
CA VAL A 69 4.99 1.60 2.02
C VAL A 69 3.54 2.02 2.15
N ILE A 70 2.99 1.83 3.33
CA ILE A 70 1.60 2.17 3.64
C ILE A 70 1.53 2.98 4.93
N ARG A 71 0.47 3.73 5.11
CA ARG A 71 0.28 4.50 6.33
C ARG A 71 0.15 3.59 7.54
N ASP A 72 -0.71 2.58 7.44
CA ASP A 72 -0.93 1.57 8.49
C ASP A 72 -1.51 0.31 7.85
N ILE A 73 -1.53 -0.78 8.61
CA ILE A 73 -1.95 -2.08 8.06
C ILE A 73 -3.42 -2.10 7.64
N ALA A 74 -4.25 -1.24 8.21
CA ALA A 74 -5.67 -1.15 7.84
C ALA A 74 -5.86 -0.69 6.39
N ARG A 75 -4.86 -0.06 5.78
CA ARG A 75 -4.91 0.31 4.36
C ARG A 75 -4.94 -0.91 3.47
N LEU A 76 -4.21 -1.98 3.85
CA LEU A 76 -4.24 -3.24 3.10
C LEU A 76 -5.57 -3.96 3.29
N SER A 77 -5.97 -4.16 4.53
CA SER A 77 -7.26 -4.79 4.83
C SER A 77 -7.66 -4.55 6.27
N ARG A 78 -8.96 -4.43 6.53
CA ARG A 78 -9.52 -4.38 7.87
C ARG A 78 -10.03 -5.73 8.32
N SER A 79 -9.96 -6.75 7.47
CA SER A 79 -10.28 -8.13 7.80
C SER A 79 -9.01 -8.89 8.15
N CYS A 80 -8.96 -9.51 9.32
CA CYS A 80 -7.77 -10.25 9.76
C CYS A 80 -7.40 -11.38 8.79
N SER A 81 -8.39 -12.14 8.33
CA SER A 81 -8.12 -13.27 7.44
C SER A 81 -7.63 -12.81 6.07
N GLN A 82 -8.20 -11.73 5.52
CA GLN A 82 -7.73 -11.16 4.26
C GLN A 82 -6.34 -10.58 4.40
N CYS A 83 -6.07 -9.91 5.52
CA CYS A 83 -4.76 -9.33 5.80
C CYS A 83 -3.68 -10.42 5.86
N LEU A 84 -3.96 -11.53 6.54
CA LEU A 84 -3.04 -12.66 6.62
C LEU A 84 -2.75 -13.25 5.24
N LYS A 85 -3.77 -13.39 4.40
CA LYS A 85 -3.57 -13.90 3.03
C LYS A 85 -2.67 -12.99 2.22
N LEU A 86 -2.88 -11.67 2.31
CA LEU A 86 -2.06 -10.70 1.60
C LEU A 86 -0.61 -10.76 2.08
N LEU A 87 -0.40 -10.81 3.39
CA LEU A 87 0.93 -10.89 3.97
C LEU A 87 1.66 -12.17 3.56
N GLU A 88 0.93 -13.30 3.52
CA GLU A 88 1.51 -14.56 3.06
C GLU A 88 1.94 -14.49 1.60
N GLN A 89 1.10 -13.92 0.73
CA GLN A 89 1.45 -13.75 -0.68
C GLN A 89 2.69 -12.88 -0.84
N MET A 90 2.76 -11.80 -0.09
CA MET A 90 3.90 -10.89 -0.16
C MET A 90 5.16 -11.53 0.41
N GLN A 91 5.04 -12.34 1.46
CA GLN A 91 6.17 -13.04 2.04
C GLN A 91 6.75 -14.07 1.06
N ASP A 92 5.88 -14.76 0.31
CA ASP A 92 6.32 -15.73 -0.70
C ASP A 92 7.14 -15.05 -1.81
N LEU A 93 6.87 -13.78 -2.08
CA LEU A 93 7.62 -12.98 -3.06
C LEU A 93 8.74 -12.15 -2.42
N ASP A 94 9.01 -12.36 -1.13
CA ASP A 94 10.03 -11.61 -0.40
C ASP A 94 9.77 -10.09 -0.46
N ILE A 95 8.52 -9.69 -0.33
CA ILE A 95 8.10 -8.29 -0.33
C ILE A 95 8.21 -7.73 1.08
N THR A 96 8.79 -6.54 1.20
CA THR A 96 8.85 -5.83 2.48
C THR A 96 7.65 -4.89 2.60
N ILE A 97 6.91 -5.02 3.70
CA ILE A 97 5.82 -4.09 4.03
C ILE A 97 6.33 -3.13 5.10
N THR A 98 6.26 -1.85 4.80
CA THR A 98 6.68 -0.80 5.72
C THR A 98 5.48 0.07 6.07
N THR A 99 5.21 0.24 7.35
CA THR A 99 4.14 1.12 7.84
C THR A 99 4.74 2.38 8.44
N ILE A 100 4.07 3.51 8.22
CA ILE A 100 4.49 4.79 8.80
C ILE A 100 4.11 4.85 10.29
N ASN A 101 2.96 4.29 10.61
CA ASN A 101 2.44 4.24 11.99
C ASN A 101 2.54 2.84 12.56
#